data_06c0b4d998f8cff095cbd6ca48ad568e
#
_entry.id   06c0b4d998f8cff095cbd6ca48ad568e
#
_cell.length_a   1.000
_cell.length_b   1.000
_cell.length_c   1.000
_cell.angle_alpha   90.00
_cell.angle_beta   90.00
_cell.angle_gamma   90.00
#
_symmetry.space_group_name_H-M   'P 1'
#
loop_
_entity.id
_entity.type
_entity.pdbx_description
1 polymer ?
#
loop_
_entity_poly.entity_id
_entity_poly.type
_entity_poly.pdbx_seq_one_letter_code
_entity_poly.pdbx_strand_id
1 'polypeptide(L)'
;MNSFRADLHTHTFLSPCGDIGMVPSFIVETALRKGYDIIGITDHNSTVQAREIRRIVGDGEPYILCGAEVTTREEAHCLVFADTEDDLDALQGFIDDSLPHVPNDEEVFGYQLAVNEAEEVIYEAPWLLISAIDRSIEEVAAFAASIGGLFIPAHVDKPQNSVISQLGFIPGDLPYDALEVSARCDVERFLDCNPYLRKRNPVLVRSSDAHYPEDFCRAVTYFDMPRRTFNEIRKALHLEEGRSVRID
;
A
#
# COMPACT_ATOMS: atom_id res chain seq x y z
N MET A 1 -3.27 -14.50 21.38
CA MET A 1 -3.56 -13.67 20.22
C MET A 1 -3.39 -12.22 20.66
N ASN A 2 -2.65 -11.41 19.93
CA ASN A 2 -2.48 -9.97 20.17
C ASN A 2 -3.26 -9.20 19.10
N SER A 3 -3.73 -8.01 19.41
CA SER A 3 -4.39 -7.13 18.44
C SER A 3 -3.43 -6.02 18.07
N PHE A 4 -3.01 -5.99 16.81
CA PHE A 4 -2.05 -5.02 16.28
C PHE A 4 -2.78 -3.98 15.42
N ARG A 5 -2.43 -2.71 15.62
CA ARG A 5 -2.95 -1.58 14.86
C ARG A 5 -2.09 -1.33 13.63
N ALA A 6 -2.72 -1.27 12.47
CA ALA A 6 -2.04 -1.08 11.20
C ALA A 6 -2.63 0.07 10.40
N ASP A 7 -1.78 0.78 9.67
CA ASP A 7 -2.09 1.61 8.52
C ASP A 7 -1.27 1.08 7.35
N LEU A 8 -1.94 0.49 6.36
CA LEU A 8 -1.26 -0.25 5.29
C LEU A 8 -0.96 0.59 4.04
N HIS A 9 -1.43 1.84 3.99
CA HIS A 9 -1.31 2.68 2.80
C HIS A 9 -0.80 4.07 3.17
N THR A 10 0.49 4.28 2.96
CA THR A 10 1.19 5.52 3.32
C THR A 10 2.19 5.86 2.22
N HIS A 11 2.12 7.09 1.75
CA HIS A 11 3.10 7.65 0.83
C HIS A 11 4.17 8.41 1.59
N THR A 12 5.34 8.50 0.99
CA THR A 12 6.46 9.29 1.48
C THR A 12 6.76 10.45 0.54
N PHE A 13 7.80 11.21 0.82
CA PHE A 13 8.31 12.25 -0.06
C PHE A 13 8.79 11.72 -1.44
N LEU A 14 8.93 10.42 -1.62
CA LEU A 14 9.25 9.82 -2.92
C LEU A 14 8.07 9.89 -3.90
N SER A 15 6.83 9.82 -3.41
CA SER A 15 5.65 9.97 -4.27
C SER A 15 5.51 11.42 -4.75
N PRO A 16 5.26 11.67 -6.05
CA PRO A 16 5.19 13.03 -6.60
C PRO A 16 4.09 13.91 -6.00
N CYS A 17 3.12 13.31 -5.35
CA CYS A 17 2.04 13.98 -4.61
C CYS A 17 2.27 13.99 -3.09
N GLY A 18 3.40 13.44 -2.61
CA GLY A 18 3.74 13.37 -1.19
C GLY A 18 4.32 14.68 -0.67
N ASP A 19 3.89 15.10 0.52
CA ASP A 19 4.44 16.27 1.19
C ASP A 19 5.89 16.04 1.65
N ILE A 20 6.71 17.09 1.60
CA ILE A 20 8.11 17.06 2.02
C ILE A 20 8.29 16.62 3.49
N GLY A 21 7.28 16.79 4.32
CA GLY A 21 7.27 16.32 5.71
C GLY A 21 7.06 14.81 5.88
N MET A 22 6.73 14.08 4.80
CA MET A 22 6.55 12.63 4.85
C MET A 22 7.88 11.88 4.73
N VAL A 23 8.82 12.23 5.61
CA VAL A 23 10.16 11.64 5.72
C VAL A 23 10.18 10.46 6.70
N PRO A 24 11.20 9.57 6.63
CA PRO A 24 11.32 8.39 7.49
C PRO A 24 11.18 8.69 8.99
N SER A 25 11.87 9.73 9.47
CA SER A 25 11.85 10.14 10.88
C SER A 25 10.44 10.47 11.36
N PHE A 26 9.71 11.31 10.59
CA PHE A 26 8.33 11.68 10.90
C PHE A 26 7.39 10.48 10.94
N ILE A 27 7.48 9.57 9.94
CA ILE A 27 6.62 8.39 9.82
C ILE A 27 6.83 7.47 11.02
N VAL A 28 8.07 7.10 11.32
CA VAL A 28 8.40 6.18 12.43
C VAL A 28 7.99 6.77 13.78
N GLU A 29 8.40 8.00 14.09
CA GLU A 29 8.09 8.66 15.36
C GLU A 29 6.58 8.86 15.55
N THR A 30 5.86 9.23 14.48
CA THR A 30 4.42 9.47 14.57
C THR A 30 3.65 8.16 14.72
N ALA A 31 4.05 7.08 14.02
CA ALA A 31 3.46 5.77 14.18
C ALA A 31 3.58 5.28 15.64
N LEU A 32 4.78 5.36 16.21
CA LEU A 32 5.03 5.01 17.61
C LEU A 32 4.19 5.84 18.59
N ARG A 33 4.19 7.16 18.41
CA ARG A 33 3.44 8.08 19.26
C ARG A 33 1.93 7.83 19.20
N LYS A 34 1.39 7.47 18.03
CA LYS A 34 -0.03 7.14 17.83
C LYS A 34 -0.36 5.69 18.18
N GLY A 35 0.63 4.87 18.52
CA GLY A 35 0.47 3.46 18.90
C GLY A 35 0.08 2.57 17.73
N TYR A 36 0.65 2.79 16.55
CA TYR A 36 0.56 1.88 15.42
C TYR A 36 1.71 0.87 15.46
N ASP A 37 1.37 -0.38 15.23
CA ASP A 37 2.28 -1.53 15.32
C ASP A 37 2.82 -1.93 13.95
N ILE A 38 2.08 -1.61 12.87
CA ILE A 38 2.39 -1.99 11.49
C ILE A 38 2.12 -0.79 10.60
N ILE A 39 3.09 -0.42 9.76
CA ILE A 39 2.95 0.62 8.74
C ILE A 39 3.31 0.04 7.38
N GLY A 40 2.36 0.11 6.44
CA GLY A 40 2.62 -0.15 5.03
C GLY A 40 3.18 1.10 4.37
N ILE A 41 4.34 0.98 3.73
CA ILE A 41 4.92 2.05 2.91
C ILE A 41 4.73 1.66 1.46
N THR A 42 3.99 2.48 0.72
CA THR A 42 3.44 2.13 -0.59
C THR A 42 3.49 3.31 -1.55
N ASP A 43 4.67 3.89 -1.73
CA ASP A 43 4.86 4.95 -2.71
C ASP A 43 4.40 4.51 -4.11
N HIS A 44 3.94 5.47 -4.91
CA HIS A 44 3.54 5.19 -6.29
C HIS A 44 4.67 4.52 -7.06
N ASN A 45 4.41 3.33 -7.59
CA ASN A 45 5.30 2.57 -8.45
C ASN A 45 6.77 2.47 -7.96
N SER A 46 6.98 2.51 -6.62
CA SER A 46 8.33 2.40 -6.08
C SER A 46 8.36 1.75 -4.69
N THR A 47 9.35 0.88 -4.49
CA THR A 47 9.65 0.23 -3.21
C THR A 47 10.85 0.86 -2.49
N VAL A 48 11.52 1.83 -3.11
CA VAL A 48 12.83 2.33 -2.66
C VAL A 48 12.77 2.91 -1.25
N GLN A 49 11.85 3.83 -0.98
CA GLN A 49 11.76 4.44 0.36
C GLN A 49 11.24 3.46 1.41
N ALA A 50 10.35 2.54 1.03
CA ALA A 50 9.87 1.49 1.93
C ALA A 50 11.02 0.62 2.47
N ARG A 51 11.92 0.20 1.59
CA ARG A 51 13.11 -0.59 1.93
C ARG A 51 14.05 0.17 2.86
N GLU A 52 14.27 1.46 2.58
CA GLU A 52 15.13 2.29 3.43
C GLU A 52 14.52 2.50 4.82
N ILE A 53 13.21 2.75 4.93
CA ILE A 53 12.55 2.87 6.24
C ILE A 53 12.64 1.55 7.00
N ARG A 54 12.43 0.39 6.35
CA ARG A 54 12.62 -0.92 6.97
C ARG A 54 14.05 -1.12 7.47
N ARG A 55 15.06 -0.71 6.69
CA ARG A 55 16.47 -0.77 7.09
C ARG A 55 16.75 0.10 8.32
N ILE A 56 16.18 1.31 8.37
CA ILE A 56 16.31 2.25 9.50
C ILE A 56 15.70 1.64 10.78
N VAL A 57 14.50 1.08 10.68
CA VAL A 57 13.80 0.49 11.82
C VAL A 57 14.43 -0.84 12.26
N GLY A 58 14.94 -1.64 11.33
CA GLY A 58 15.50 -2.96 11.60
C GLY A 58 14.48 -3.89 12.27
N ASP A 59 14.90 -4.55 13.37
CA ASP A 59 14.03 -5.41 14.19
C ASP A 59 13.15 -4.61 15.18
N GLY A 60 13.14 -3.29 15.09
CA GLY A 60 12.42 -2.38 15.99
C GLY A 60 10.92 -2.27 15.69
N GLU A 61 10.36 -1.16 16.11
CA GLU A 61 8.96 -0.80 15.93
C GLU A 61 8.84 0.54 15.22
N PRO A 62 7.76 0.75 14.41
CA PRO A 62 6.73 -0.22 14.01
C PRO A 62 7.28 -1.27 13.03
N TYR A 63 6.56 -2.38 12.82
CA TYR A 63 6.85 -3.31 11.72
C TYR A 63 6.55 -2.63 10.38
N ILE A 64 7.55 -2.55 9.51
CA ILE A 64 7.40 -1.93 8.19
C ILE A 64 7.03 -3.00 7.16
N LEU A 65 5.82 -2.90 6.64
CA LEU A 65 5.34 -3.72 5.52
C LEU A 65 5.72 -3.00 4.22
N CYS A 66 6.72 -3.53 3.52
CA CYS A 66 7.26 -2.91 2.31
C CYS A 66 6.46 -3.29 1.08
N GLY A 67 6.13 -2.30 0.28
CA GLY A 67 5.41 -2.50 -0.97
C GLY A 67 5.45 -1.26 -1.87
N ALA A 68 4.53 -1.23 -2.81
CA ALA A 68 4.25 -0.10 -3.67
C ALA A 68 2.74 0.00 -3.95
N GLU A 69 2.25 1.20 -4.17
CA GLU A 69 0.96 1.41 -4.82
C GLU A 69 1.18 1.43 -6.33
N VAL A 70 0.82 0.32 -6.98
CA VAL A 70 0.96 0.15 -8.42
C VAL A 70 -0.26 0.74 -9.13
N THR A 71 -0.03 1.67 -10.06
CA THR A 71 -1.07 2.18 -10.96
C THR A 71 -1.10 1.30 -12.20
N THR A 72 -2.14 0.49 -12.36
CA THR A 72 -2.27 -0.46 -13.48
C THR A 72 -2.59 0.25 -14.80
N ARG A 73 -2.54 -0.49 -15.92
CA ARG A 73 -2.92 0.03 -17.27
C ARG A 73 -4.34 0.61 -17.31
N GLU A 74 -5.23 0.08 -16.48
CA GLU A 74 -6.60 0.57 -16.34
C GLU A 74 -6.70 1.82 -15.46
N GLU A 75 -5.57 2.36 -14.99
CA GLU A 75 -5.49 3.44 -13.99
C GLU A 75 -6.13 3.07 -12.64
N ALA A 76 -6.21 1.78 -12.32
CA ALA A 76 -6.61 1.30 -11.00
C ALA A 76 -5.39 1.18 -10.10
N HIS A 77 -5.49 1.68 -8.87
CA HIS A 77 -4.44 1.56 -7.86
C HIS A 77 -4.55 0.23 -7.10
N CYS A 78 -3.40 -0.39 -6.86
CA CYS A 78 -3.29 -1.65 -6.16
C CYS A 78 -2.07 -1.65 -5.25
N LEU A 79 -2.24 -2.02 -3.99
CA LEU A 79 -1.13 -2.24 -3.08
C LEU A 79 -0.55 -3.63 -3.35
N VAL A 80 0.75 -3.66 -3.58
CA VAL A 80 1.52 -4.90 -3.72
C VAL A 80 2.61 -4.89 -2.66
N PHE A 81 2.61 -5.89 -1.78
CA PHE A 81 3.62 -6.03 -0.73
C PHE A 81 4.48 -7.26 -0.95
N ALA A 82 5.73 -7.17 -0.56
CA ALA A 82 6.69 -8.27 -0.62
C ALA A 82 7.46 -8.43 0.69
N ASP A 83 7.85 -9.66 1.01
CA ASP A 83 8.46 -9.99 2.31
C ASP A 83 9.98 -9.79 2.31
N THR A 84 10.65 -10.43 1.34
CA THR A 84 12.12 -10.48 1.28
C THR A 84 12.70 -9.39 0.38
N GLU A 85 14.00 -9.14 0.52
CA GLU A 85 14.71 -8.22 -0.38
C GLU A 85 14.68 -8.70 -1.83
N ASP A 86 14.82 -10.02 -2.06
CA ASP A 86 14.77 -10.61 -3.40
C ASP A 86 13.37 -10.41 -4.03
N ASP A 87 12.29 -10.54 -3.25
CA ASP A 87 10.93 -10.32 -3.73
C ASP A 87 10.67 -8.82 -3.99
N LEU A 88 11.25 -7.93 -3.19
CA LEU A 88 11.17 -6.48 -3.44
C LEU A 88 11.99 -6.07 -4.67
N ASP A 89 13.15 -6.69 -4.91
CA ASP A 89 13.92 -6.48 -6.15
C ASP A 89 13.11 -6.95 -7.37
N ALA A 90 12.44 -8.09 -7.26
CA ALA A 90 11.57 -8.60 -8.31
C ALA A 90 10.38 -7.67 -8.56
N LEU A 91 9.74 -7.14 -7.50
CA LEU A 91 8.63 -6.20 -7.60
C LEU A 91 9.07 -4.89 -8.27
N GLN A 92 10.20 -4.31 -7.82
CA GLN A 92 10.72 -3.08 -8.43
C GLN A 92 11.10 -3.30 -9.90
N GLY A 93 11.75 -4.42 -10.23
CA GLY A 93 12.07 -4.77 -11.63
C GLY A 93 10.82 -4.92 -12.50
N PHE A 94 9.76 -5.55 -12.00
CA PHE A 94 8.48 -5.66 -12.71
C PHE A 94 7.85 -4.30 -12.99
N ILE A 95 7.93 -3.38 -12.02
CA ILE A 95 7.44 -2.00 -12.18
C ILE A 95 8.30 -1.26 -13.20
N ASP A 96 9.63 -1.25 -13.03
CA ASP A 96 10.58 -0.52 -13.89
C ASP A 96 10.49 -0.96 -15.35
N ASP A 97 10.33 -2.26 -15.61
CA ASP A 97 10.19 -2.83 -16.96
C ASP A 97 8.89 -2.39 -17.67
N SER A 98 7.92 -1.86 -16.92
CA SER A 98 6.59 -1.52 -17.44
C SER A 98 6.16 -0.07 -17.19
N LEU A 99 6.94 0.70 -16.43
CA LEU A 99 6.69 2.11 -16.20
C LEU A 99 7.07 2.91 -17.47
N PRO A 100 6.17 3.75 -18.02
CA PRO A 100 6.50 4.58 -19.17
C PRO A 100 7.57 5.61 -18.81
N HIS A 101 8.51 5.83 -19.72
CA HIS A 101 9.62 6.79 -19.54
C HIS A 101 9.15 8.24 -19.74
N VAL A 102 8.18 8.66 -18.95
CA VAL A 102 7.72 10.06 -18.90
C VAL A 102 8.60 10.80 -17.89
N PRO A 103 9.36 11.82 -18.29
CA PRO A 103 10.17 12.61 -17.36
C PRO A 103 9.27 13.29 -16.30
N ASN A 104 9.77 13.39 -15.07
CA ASN A 104 9.09 14.19 -14.05
C ASN A 104 9.20 15.69 -14.40
N ASP A 105 8.11 16.43 -14.12
CA ASP A 105 8.09 17.89 -14.14
C ASP A 105 7.92 18.37 -12.70
N GLU A 106 9.02 18.77 -12.07
CA GLU A 106 9.05 19.18 -10.68
C GLU A 106 8.18 20.40 -10.36
N GLU A 107 7.94 21.29 -11.34
CA GLU A 107 7.07 22.46 -11.17
C GLU A 107 5.59 22.05 -11.10
N VAL A 108 5.24 20.90 -11.68
CA VAL A 108 3.85 20.39 -11.72
C VAL A 108 3.61 19.32 -10.67
N PHE A 109 4.53 18.37 -10.51
CA PHE A 109 4.35 17.16 -9.71
C PHE A 109 5.20 17.14 -8.43
N GLY A 110 6.10 18.11 -8.25
CA GLY A 110 7.04 18.11 -7.14
C GLY A 110 8.22 17.16 -7.35
N TYR A 111 9.01 16.98 -6.30
CA TYR A 111 10.17 16.09 -6.30
C TYR A 111 9.74 14.63 -6.10
N GLN A 112 10.59 13.71 -6.56
CA GLN A 112 10.44 12.26 -6.37
C GLN A 112 11.73 11.71 -5.77
N LEU A 113 11.96 12.00 -4.48
CA LEU A 113 13.23 11.76 -3.80
C LEU A 113 13.05 10.76 -2.67
N ALA A 114 13.96 9.78 -2.59
CA ALA A 114 14.11 8.97 -1.39
C ALA A 114 15.28 9.49 -0.54
N VAL A 115 15.11 9.42 0.76
CA VAL A 115 16.08 9.92 1.74
C VAL A 115 16.45 8.86 2.78
N ASN A 116 17.68 8.98 3.32
CA ASN A 116 18.16 8.13 4.42
C ASN A 116 17.71 8.64 5.80
N GLU A 117 18.21 8.01 6.86
CA GLU A 117 17.94 8.38 8.26
C GLU A 117 18.34 9.83 8.60
N ALA A 118 19.37 10.35 7.93
CA ALA A 118 19.84 11.74 8.10
C ALA A 118 19.11 12.73 7.18
N GLU A 119 18.05 12.29 6.49
CA GLU A 119 17.29 13.07 5.50
C GLU A 119 18.15 13.54 4.32
N GLU A 120 19.24 12.83 4.03
CA GLU A 120 20.04 13.05 2.83
C GLU A 120 19.46 12.27 1.65
N VAL A 121 19.40 12.90 0.48
CA VAL A 121 18.88 12.26 -0.74
C VAL A 121 19.79 11.10 -1.17
N ILE A 122 19.22 9.92 -1.29
CA ILE A 122 19.89 8.69 -1.74
C ILE A 122 19.40 8.18 -3.09
N TYR A 123 18.26 8.66 -3.56
CA TYR A 123 17.67 8.27 -4.82
C TYR A 123 16.76 9.40 -5.33
N GLU A 124 16.77 9.59 -6.64
CA GLU A 124 15.85 10.45 -7.38
C GLU A 124 15.24 9.64 -8.52
N ALA A 125 13.92 9.55 -8.57
CA ALA A 125 13.24 8.77 -9.59
C ALA A 125 13.33 9.48 -10.95
N PRO A 126 13.87 8.83 -12.00
CA PRO A 126 14.07 9.46 -13.30
C PRO A 126 12.77 9.64 -14.09
N TRP A 127 11.75 8.85 -13.77
CA TRP A 127 10.47 8.84 -14.48
C TRP A 127 9.33 9.17 -13.55
N LEU A 128 8.24 9.72 -14.08
CA LEU A 128 7.06 10.13 -13.33
C LEU A 128 6.37 8.90 -12.71
N LEU A 129 6.53 8.70 -11.41
CA LEU A 129 6.09 7.51 -10.68
C LEU A 129 4.57 7.32 -10.66
N ILE A 130 3.79 8.40 -10.75
CA ILE A 130 2.31 8.31 -10.75
C ILE A 130 1.74 7.76 -12.07
N SER A 131 2.59 7.58 -13.11
CA SER A 131 2.15 7.08 -14.41
C SER A 131 1.62 5.65 -14.31
N ALA A 132 0.58 5.34 -15.10
CA ALA A 132 0.10 3.97 -15.24
C ALA A 132 1.16 3.08 -15.91
N ILE A 133 1.46 1.93 -15.32
CA ILE A 133 2.37 0.94 -15.92
C ILE A 133 1.66 0.17 -17.04
N ASP A 134 2.43 -0.36 -18.00
CA ASP A 134 1.88 -1.18 -19.09
C ASP A 134 1.65 -2.64 -18.63
N ARG A 135 0.89 -2.81 -17.56
CA ARG A 135 0.41 -4.10 -17.04
C ARG A 135 -1.04 -3.98 -16.57
N SER A 136 -1.86 -4.97 -16.92
CA SER A 136 -3.24 -5.03 -16.43
C SER A 136 -3.31 -5.40 -14.96
N ILE A 137 -4.45 -5.15 -14.34
CA ILE A 137 -4.69 -5.50 -12.93
C ILE A 137 -4.52 -7.01 -12.69
N GLU A 138 -4.91 -7.86 -13.64
CA GLU A 138 -4.73 -9.31 -13.57
C GLU A 138 -3.24 -9.69 -13.67
N GLU A 139 -2.46 -9.01 -14.52
CA GLU A 139 -1.00 -9.22 -14.63
C GLU A 139 -0.31 -8.83 -13.34
N VAL A 140 -0.70 -7.71 -12.70
CA VAL A 140 -0.16 -7.28 -11.41
C VAL A 140 -0.52 -8.29 -10.31
N ALA A 141 -1.78 -8.73 -10.24
CA ALA A 141 -2.22 -9.74 -9.26
C ALA A 141 -1.48 -11.07 -9.44
N ALA A 142 -1.32 -11.53 -10.68
CA ALA A 142 -0.59 -12.76 -10.99
C ALA A 142 0.90 -12.65 -10.63
N PHE A 143 1.51 -11.49 -10.91
CA PHE A 143 2.90 -11.24 -10.52
C PHE A 143 3.05 -11.24 -8.99
N ALA A 144 2.21 -10.52 -8.25
CA ALA A 144 2.24 -10.51 -6.79
C ALA A 144 2.16 -11.93 -6.20
N ALA A 145 1.24 -12.76 -6.74
CA ALA A 145 1.13 -14.17 -6.35
C ALA A 145 2.41 -14.98 -6.66
N SER A 146 3.07 -14.71 -7.79
CA SER A 146 4.28 -15.44 -8.21
C SER A 146 5.48 -15.24 -7.30
N ILE A 147 5.59 -14.08 -6.66
CA ILE A 147 6.63 -13.76 -5.67
C ILE A 147 6.17 -14.05 -4.22
N GLY A 148 4.99 -14.67 -4.05
CA GLY A 148 4.41 -14.87 -2.72
C GLY A 148 4.09 -13.56 -2.01
N GLY A 149 3.84 -12.47 -2.74
CA GLY A 149 3.43 -11.16 -2.22
C GLY A 149 1.97 -11.12 -1.77
N LEU A 150 1.53 -9.95 -1.30
CA LEU A 150 0.13 -9.64 -1.04
C LEU A 150 -0.36 -8.68 -2.12
N PHE A 151 -1.60 -8.87 -2.57
CA PHE A 151 -2.26 -8.01 -3.55
C PHE A 151 -3.60 -7.49 -2.99
N ILE A 152 -3.72 -6.18 -2.87
CA ILE A 152 -4.88 -5.50 -2.29
C ILE A 152 -5.31 -4.36 -3.23
N PRO A 153 -6.43 -4.49 -3.97
CA PRO A 153 -7.02 -3.36 -4.67
C PRO A 153 -7.25 -2.18 -3.72
N ALA A 154 -6.67 -1.01 -4.06
CA ALA A 154 -6.63 0.15 -3.19
C ALA A 154 -7.96 0.93 -3.24
N HIS A 155 -8.34 1.50 -2.09
CA HIS A 155 -9.45 2.45 -1.88
C HIS A 155 -10.64 2.24 -2.84
N VAL A 156 -11.18 1.00 -2.88
CA VAL A 156 -12.18 0.55 -3.86
C VAL A 156 -13.49 1.36 -3.86
N ASP A 157 -13.71 2.16 -2.81
CA ASP A 157 -14.85 3.08 -2.65
C ASP A 157 -14.62 4.47 -3.28
N LYS A 158 -13.37 4.81 -3.69
CA LYS A 158 -13.06 6.12 -4.28
C LYS A 158 -13.60 6.23 -5.71
N PRO A 159 -14.06 7.42 -6.13
CA PRO A 159 -14.58 7.67 -7.48
C PRO A 159 -13.50 7.81 -8.55
N GLN A 160 -12.22 7.79 -8.16
CA GLN A 160 -11.05 7.91 -9.04
C GLN A 160 -10.02 6.85 -8.65
N ASN A 161 -9.31 6.34 -9.63
CA ASN A 161 -8.18 5.41 -9.50
C ASN A 161 -8.49 4.13 -8.69
N SER A 162 -9.76 3.81 -8.48
CA SER A 162 -10.16 2.54 -7.89
C SER A 162 -10.55 1.54 -8.98
N VAL A 163 -10.41 0.24 -8.69
CA VAL A 163 -10.85 -0.79 -9.62
C VAL A 163 -12.32 -0.64 -10.01
N ILE A 164 -13.18 -0.21 -9.08
CA ILE A 164 -14.61 -0.01 -9.37
C ILE A 164 -14.84 1.23 -10.24
N SER A 165 -14.09 2.33 -10.00
CA SER A 165 -14.24 3.53 -10.83
C SER A 165 -13.75 3.32 -12.26
N GLN A 166 -12.73 2.47 -12.46
CA GLN A 166 -12.15 2.22 -13.77
C GLN A 166 -12.87 1.12 -14.55
N LEU A 167 -13.25 0.03 -13.89
CA LEU A 167 -13.86 -1.14 -14.53
C LEU A 167 -15.37 -1.26 -14.29
N GLY A 168 -15.94 -0.47 -13.39
CA GLY A 168 -17.35 -0.54 -12.99
C GLY A 168 -17.65 -1.62 -11.95
N PHE A 169 -16.76 -2.58 -11.74
CA PHE A 169 -16.89 -3.69 -10.78
C PHE A 169 -15.53 -4.32 -10.52
N ILE A 170 -15.43 -5.11 -9.45
CA ILE A 170 -14.25 -5.96 -9.20
C ILE A 170 -14.47 -7.31 -9.91
N PRO A 171 -13.59 -7.70 -10.88
CA PRO A 171 -13.72 -8.96 -11.60
C PRO A 171 -13.88 -10.18 -10.68
N GLY A 172 -14.68 -11.15 -11.12
CA GLY A 172 -15.07 -12.28 -10.29
C GLY A 172 -13.93 -13.23 -9.95
N ASP A 173 -13.01 -13.32 -10.85
CA ASP A 173 -11.82 -14.19 -10.89
C ASP A 173 -10.53 -13.46 -10.54
N LEU A 174 -10.56 -12.14 -10.28
CA LEU A 174 -9.40 -11.40 -9.79
C LEU A 174 -9.02 -11.93 -8.39
N PRO A 175 -7.83 -12.51 -8.23
CA PRO A 175 -7.35 -12.91 -6.92
C PRO A 175 -6.92 -11.66 -6.12
N TYR A 176 -7.33 -11.57 -4.86
CA TYR A 176 -6.87 -10.55 -3.93
C TYR A 176 -6.85 -11.09 -2.50
N ASP A 177 -5.97 -10.55 -1.66
CA ASP A 177 -5.87 -10.94 -0.25
C ASP A 177 -6.91 -10.18 0.62
N ALA A 178 -7.19 -8.92 0.26
CA ALA A 178 -8.22 -8.07 0.86
C ALA A 178 -8.66 -6.99 -0.13
N LEU A 179 -9.70 -6.23 0.21
CA LEU A 179 -10.04 -4.98 -0.46
C LEU A 179 -9.81 -3.82 0.51
N GLU A 180 -9.14 -2.77 0.05
CA GLU A 180 -8.97 -1.58 0.86
C GLU A 180 -10.15 -0.62 0.64
N VAL A 181 -10.67 -0.11 1.76
CA VAL A 181 -11.61 1.02 1.78
C VAL A 181 -10.93 2.26 2.36
N SER A 182 -11.31 3.43 1.86
CA SER A 182 -10.73 4.70 2.31
C SER A 182 -11.06 5.00 3.77
N ALA A 183 -10.28 5.90 4.39
CA ALA A 183 -10.44 6.31 5.80
C ALA A 183 -11.84 6.80 6.16
N ARG A 184 -12.60 7.34 5.20
CA ARG A 184 -13.94 7.90 5.40
C ARG A 184 -15.06 7.06 4.81
N CYS A 185 -14.77 5.86 4.34
CA CYS A 185 -15.77 4.97 3.74
C CYS A 185 -16.86 4.60 4.75
N ASP A 186 -18.11 4.84 4.39
CA ASP A 186 -19.26 4.21 5.02
C ASP A 186 -19.41 2.81 4.40
N VAL A 187 -18.87 1.81 5.10
CA VAL A 187 -18.78 0.42 4.61
C VAL A 187 -20.15 -0.18 4.34
N GLU A 188 -21.14 0.08 5.20
CA GLU A 188 -22.49 -0.47 5.01
C GLU A 188 -23.12 0.09 3.74
N ARG A 189 -23.04 1.39 3.55
CA ARG A 189 -23.52 2.05 2.33
C ARG A 189 -22.76 1.59 1.09
N PHE A 190 -21.44 1.44 1.19
CA PHE A 190 -20.59 0.95 0.09
C PHE A 190 -21.02 -0.46 -0.34
N LEU A 191 -21.21 -1.37 0.62
CA LEU A 191 -21.65 -2.74 0.35
C LEU A 191 -23.09 -2.80 -0.17
N ASP A 192 -23.98 -1.90 0.29
CA ASP A 192 -25.35 -1.79 -0.25
C ASP A 192 -25.36 -1.33 -1.72
N CYS A 193 -24.46 -0.43 -2.09
CA CYS A 193 -24.25 -0.02 -3.48
C CYS A 193 -23.58 -1.11 -4.34
N ASN A 194 -22.89 -2.06 -3.71
CA ASN A 194 -22.16 -3.14 -4.36
C ASN A 194 -22.61 -4.52 -3.83
N PRO A 195 -23.86 -4.95 -4.07
CA PRO A 195 -24.42 -6.16 -3.44
C PRO A 195 -23.69 -7.46 -3.81
N TYR A 196 -22.97 -7.48 -4.93
CA TYR A 196 -22.12 -8.60 -5.29
C TYR A 196 -20.91 -8.76 -4.35
N LEU A 197 -20.35 -7.66 -3.84
CA LEU A 197 -19.29 -7.69 -2.82
C LEU A 197 -19.85 -8.13 -1.47
N ARG A 198 -21.01 -7.63 -1.07
CA ARG A 198 -21.70 -8.10 0.15
C ARG A 198 -21.91 -9.62 0.12
N LYS A 199 -22.26 -10.19 -1.03
CA LYS A 199 -22.43 -11.64 -1.18
C LYS A 199 -21.09 -12.41 -1.12
N ARG A 200 -20.01 -11.82 -1.63
CA ARG A 200 -18.65 -12.42 -1.57
C ARG A 200 -18.04 -12.35 -0.17
N ASN A 201 -18.47 -11.38 0.64
CA ASN A 201 -17.97 -11.11 1.98
C ASN A 201 -16.43 -11.03 2.04
N PRO A 202 -15.80 -10.13 1.27
CA PRO A 202 -14.35 -10.00 1.25
C PRO A 202 -13.82 -9.51 2.60
N VAL A 203 -12.58 -9.85 2.92
CA VAL A 203 -11.87 -9.17 3.99
C VAL A 203 -11.62 -7.72 3.56
N LEU A 204 -11.98 -6.79 4.44
CA LEU A 204 -11.73 -5.37 4.23
C LEU A 204 -10.60 -4.89 5.14
N VAL A 205 -9.73 -4.06 4.58
CA VAL A 205 -8.76 -3.24 5.32
C VAL A 205 -9.10 -1.77 5.14
N ARG A 206 -8.73 -0.94 6.10
CA ARG A 206 -8.93 0.51 6.06
C ARG A 206 -7.60 1.18 6.31
N SER A 207 -7.20 2.07 5.42
CA SER A 207 -5.93 2.78 5.52
C SER A 207 -6.11 4.28 5.31
N SER A 208 -5.09 5.04 5.64
CA SER A 208 -5.15 6.49 5.54
C SER A 208 -4.97 7.00 4.12
N ASP A 209 -4.17 6.31 3.31
CA ASP A 209 -3.69 6.81 2.01
C ASP A 209 -3.07 8.20 2.17
N ALA A 210 -2.20 8.29 3.19
CA ALA A 210 -1.64 9.56 3.64
C ALA A 210 -0.55 10.04 2.70
N HIS A 211 -0.73 11.27 2.20
CA HIS A 211 0.24 12.03 1.43
C HIS A 211 0.79 13.22 2.23
N TYR A 212 0.11 13.59 3.31
CA TYR A 212 0.42 14.73 4.16
C TYR A 212 0.54 14.31 5.62
N PRO A 213 1.38 14.98 6.42
CA PRO A 213 1.56 14.69 7.85
C PRO A 213 0.25 14.64 8.66
N GLU A 214 -0.68 15.51 8.36
CA GLU A 214 -1.98 15.57 9.04
C GLU A 214 -2.91 14.39 8.72
N ASP A 215 -2.73 13.72 7.58
CA ASP A 215 -3.54 12.58 7.18
C ASP A 215 -2.97 11.24 7.69
N PHE A 216 -1.69 11.21 8.04
CA PHE A 216 -1.01 10.00 8.48
C PHE A 216 -1.61 9.40 9.76
N CYS A 217 -1.89 8.10 9.73
CA CYS A 217 -2.54 7.36 10.81
C CYS A 217 -3.93 7.93 11.18
N ARG A 218 -4.75 8.30 10.19
CA ARG A 218 -6.16 8.67 10.37
C ARG A 218 -7.12 7.50 10.24
N ALA A 219 -6.63 6.35 9.80
CA ALA A 219 -7.40 5.13 9.64
C ALA A 219 -6.69 3.97 10.33
N VAL A 220 -7.42 2.97 10.73
CA VAL A 220 -6.85 1.81 11.42
C VAL A 220 -7.50 0.52 10.95
N THR A 221 -6.64 -0.46 10.67
CA THR A 221 -6.99 -1.88 10.57
C THR A 221 -6.39 -2.61 11.76
N TYR A 222 -7.16 -3.48 12.39
CA TYR A 222 -6.68 -4.32 13.47
C TYR A 222 -6.43 -5.73 12.97
N PHE A 223 -5.24 -6.24 13.25
CA PHE A 223 -4.84 -7.62 12.98
C PHE A 223 -4.76 -8.40 14.28
N ASP A 224 -5.62 -9.37 14.46
CA ASP A 224 -5.59 -10.29 15.61
C ASP A 224 -4.74 -11.51 15.23
N MET A 225 -3.48 -11.53 15.69
CA MET A 225 -2.47 -12.54 15.32
C MET A 225 -1.42 -12.71 16.42
N PRO A 226 -0.59 -13.77 16.41
CA PRO A 226 0.41 -14.01 17.46
C PRO A 226 1.58 -13.00 17.48
N ARG A 227 2.02 -12.54 16.30
CA ARG A 227 3.20 -11.68 16.12
C ARG A 227 3.12 -10.91 14.80
N ARG A 228 3.91 -9.84 14.67
CA ARG A 228 3.99 -8.99 13.48
C ARG A 228 5.02 -9.57 12.50
N THR A 229 4.55 -10.39 11.57
CA THR A 229 5.36 -10.91 10.46
C THR A 229 4.51 -10.95 9.20
N PHE A 230 5.13 -10.91 8.05
CA PHE A 230 4.46 -10.96 6.76
C PHE A 230 3.53 -12.18 6.64
N ASN A 231 4.00 -13.37 7.04
CA ASN A 231 3.20 -14.58 7.00
C ASN A 231 1.99 -14.54 7.94
N GLU A 232 2.10 -13.92 9.12
CA GLU A 232 0.96 -13.78 10.04
C GLU A 232 -0.06 -12.76 9.52
N ILE A 233 0.39 -11.67 8.88
CA ILE A 233 -0.49 -10.71 8.18
C ILE A 233 -1.26 -11.44 7.08
N ARG A 234 -0.57 -12.23 6.22
CA ARG A 234 -1.23 -13.03 5.18
C ARG A 234 -2.29 -13.96 5.77
N LYS A 235 -1.95 -14.74 6.79
CA LYS A 235 -2.89 -15.64 7.46
C LYS A 235 -4.08 -14.89 8.05
N ALA A 236 -3.90 -13.68 8.55
CA ALA A 236 -4.98 -12.86 9.08
C ALA A 236 -5.91 -12.38 7.94
N LEU A 237 -5.36 -11.94 6.83
CA LEU A 237 -6.13 -11.57 5.64
C LEU A 237 -6.94 -12.75 5.07
N HIS A 238 -6.42 -13.97 5.20
CA HIS A 238 -7.12 -15.19 4.77
C HIS A 238 -7.97 -15.83 5.88
N LEU A 239 -8.06 -15.21 7.07
CA LEU A 239 -8.81 -15.70 8.24
C LEU A 239 -8.38 -17.10 8.69
N GLU A 240 -7.10 -17.44 8.52
CA GLU A 240 -6.55 -18.76 8.80
C GLU A 240 -6.16 -18.94 10.27
N GLU A 241 -6.30 -20.18 10.75
CA GLU A 241 -5.82 -20.61 12.08
C GLU A 241 -6.25 -19.68 13.24
N GLY A 242 -7.46 -19.12 13.15
CA GLY A 242 -8.03 -18.23 14.16
C GLY A 242 -7.50 -16.80 14.14
N ARG A 243 -6.74 -16.40 13.12
CA ARG A 243 -6.40 -14.99 12.88
C ARG A 243 -7.62 -14.28 12.32
N SER A 244 -7.66 -12.97 12.50
CA SER A 244 -8.72 -12.13 11.95
C SER A 244 -8.28 -10.72 11.66
N VAL A 245 -9.06 -10.05 10.82
CA VAL A 245 -8.91 -8.62 10.51
C VAL A 245 -10.23 -7.94 10.81
N ARG A 246 -10.17 -6.75 11.38
CA ARG A 246 -11.33 -5.87 11.59
C ARG A 246 -10.95 -4.42 11.31
N ILE A 247 -11.90 -3.66 10.87
CA ILE A 247 -11.82 -2.20 10.67
C ILE A 247 -12.83 -1.52 11.59
N ASP A 248 -12.52 -0.28 12.01
CA ASP A 248 -13.44 0.55 12.80
C ASP A 248 -14.43 1.30 11.89
#